data_6061ceaab33290d2f5ede3b718a6c8da
#
_entry.id   6061ceaab33290d2f5ede3b718a6c8da
#
_cell.length_a   1.000
_cell.length_b   1.000
_cell.length_c   1.000
_cell.angle_alpha   90.00
_cell.angle_beta   90.00
_cell.angle_gamma   90.00
#
_symmetry.space_group_name_H-M   'P 1'
#
loop_
_entity.id
_entity.type
_entity.pdbx_description
1 polymer ?
#
loop_
_entity_poly.entity_id
_entity_poly.type
_entity_poly.pdbx_seq_one_letter_code
_entity_poly.pdbx_strand_id
1 'polypeptide(L)'
;MFEDFRLNVFAKVAALGSFTAAARDLGISQPAVSQHIAELEKFAGGRLFDRARGSVTLTARGKLFLEHAGAILGEYKRMEQSFCEPQSILLRHVLHEGRKTNILIREQRFEDLDAPEQTPADREIEADGMAILPGFFNTHGHAAMTLLRGYADDLPLQEWLQEHIWPFEQHLTPDDIRRGNDLAAREMIAGGTTFFSDMYFDLEEGIAAAEASGLRAAIGITVLEGHPKGQTAAIKDFIKNWQDPTGGRIQLVMCPHSIYTVGADMLKRCAVFARRQGLLLHIHLSETRREVEDCIKAHGTTPVRYLDSLGFLGPDVIAAHCVHVDAEEWKILAKRGVTVAHCPCSNMKLGSGRFPYELAIDSGCRITLGTDGASSNNSLDMREEMKFAALLAKLQGDTTLLPAEEVFRWATCNGADFFGIDAGRIARGKQADAVLLDLGQARMQPLHHLISNWVYSADTSCVRHVLCAGRILK
;
A
#
# COMPACT_ATOMS: atom_id res chain seq x y z
N MET A 1 3.65 -22.45 -23.28
CA MET A 1 4.85 -21.77 -22.70
C MET A 1 5.45 -20.96 -23.83
N PHE A 2 5.25 -19.64 -23.79
CA PHE A 2 5.68 -18.71 -24.87
C PHE A 2 7.04 -18.07 -24.60
N GLU A 3 7.66 -18.34 -23.46
CA GLU A 3 8.91 -17.71 -23.06
C GLU A 3 10.16 -18.42 -23.58
N ASP A 4 11.23 -17.66 -23.84
CA ASP A 4 12.54 -18.24 -24.15
C ASP A 4 13.12 -18.88 -22.89
N PHE A 5 13.03 -20.19 -22.79
CA PHE A 5 13.49 -21.00 -21.66
C PHE A 5 14.96 -20.72 -21.28
N ARG A 6 15.79 -20.29 -22.24
CA ARG A 6 17.20 -19.93 -21.98
C ARG A 6 17.32 -18.74 -21.04
N LEU A 7 16.40 -17.75 -21.11
CA LEU A 7 16.38 -16.61 -20.19
C LEU A 7 16.07 -17.06 -18.75
N ASN A 8 15.15 -18.01 -18.58
CA ASN A 8 14.89 -18.63 -17.28
C ASN A 8 16.09 -19.37 -16.73
N VAL A 9 16.75 -20.17 -17.58
CA VAL A 9 17.99 -20.86 -17.18
C VAL A 9 19.05 -19.86 -16.72
N PHE A 10 19.23 -18.77 -17.45
CA PHE A 10 20.20 -17.72 -17.11
C PHE A 10 19.84 -17.05 -15.76
N ALA A 11 18.60 -16.64 -15.57
CA ALA A 11 18.13 -16.00 -14.34
C ALA A 11 18.31 -16.93 -13.12
N LYS A 12 18.01 -18.24 -13.28
CA LYS A 12 18.22 -19.24 -12.21
C LYS A 12 19.69 -19.45 -11.88
N VAL A 13 20.58 -19.51 -12.86
CA VAL A 13 22.03 -19.60 -12.60
C VAL A 13 22.54 -18.36 -11.90
N ALA A 14 22.04 -17.16 -12.28
CA ALA A 14 22.40 -15.91 -11.64
C ALA A 14 21.92 -15.86 -10.17
N ALA A 15 20.70 -16.26 -9.89
CA ALA A 15 20.10 -16.28 -8.56
C ALA A 15 20.76 -17.29 -7.61
N LEU A 16 21.08 -18.51 -8.12
CA LEU A 16 21.61 -19.60 -7.30
C LEU A 16 23.13 -19.65 -7.25
N GLY A 17 23.84 -18.87 -8.08
CA GLY A 17 25.31 -18.88 -8.15
C GLY A 17 25.90 -20.26 -8.51
N SER A 18 25.12 -21.16 -9.12
CA SER A 18 25.48 -22.55 -9.37
C SER A 18 24.74 -23.17 -10.53
N PHE A 19 25.48 -23.66 -11.52
CA PHE A 19 24.91 -24.41 -12.66
C PHE A 19 24.24 -25.73 -12.24
N THR A 20 24.80 -26.40 -11.23
CA THR A 20 24.25 -27.67 -10.72
C THR A 20 22.94 -27.42 -9.91
N ALA A 21 22.93 -26.36 -9.09
CA ALA A 21 21.73 -25.99 -8.33
C ALA A 21 20.61 -25.56 -9.29
N ALA A 22 20.90 -24.74 -10.29
CA ALA A 22 19.94 -24.32 -11.31
C ALA A 22 19.40 -25.53 -12.12
N ALA A 23 20.26 -26.48 -12.49
CA ALA A 23 19.85 -27.70 -13.17
C ALA A 23 18.82 -28.51 -12.36
N ARG A 24 19.09 -28.66 -11.04
CA ARG A 24 18.20 -29.38 -10.13
C ARG A 24 16.86 -28.66 -9.97
N ASP A 25 16.89 -27.34 -9.80
CA ASP A 25 15.69 -26.51 -9.62
C ASP A 25 14.80 -26.53 -10.87
N LEU A 26 15.40 -26.51 -12.06
CA LEU A 26 14.71 -26.52 -13.35
C LEU A 26 14.35 -27.92 -13.87
N GLY A 27 14.75 -28.99 -13.17
CA GLY A 27 14.48 -30.35 -13.58
C GLY A 27 15.19 -30.77 -14.87
N ILE A 28 16.34 -30.16 -15.22
CA ILE A 28 17.13 -30.48 -16.42
C ILE A 28 18.57 -30.90 -16.05
N SER A 29 19.32 -31.41 -17.02
CA SER A 29 20.71 -31.79 -16.79
C SER A 29 21.62 -30.56 -16.72
N GLN A 30 22.72 -30.65 -15.92
CA GLN A 30 23.71 -29.59 -15.87
C GLN A 30 24.39 -29.31 -17.23
N PRO A 31 24.68 -30.30 -18.09
CA PRO A 31 25.11 -30.03 -19.46
C PRO A 31 24.12 -29.18 -20.28
N ALA A 32 22.81 -29.43 -20.13
CA ALA A 32 21.79 -28.62 -20.80
C ALA A 32 21.80 -27.16 -20.32
N VAL A 33 21.93 -26.92 -19.00
CA VAL A 33 22.12 -25.57 -18.44
C VAL A 33 23.34 -24.89 -19.07
N SER A 34 24.48 -25.62 -19.14
CA SER A 34 25.71 -25.09 -19.73
C SER A 34 25.55 -24.75 -21.22
N GLN A 35 24.83 -25.56 -21.97
CA GLN A 35 24.53 -25.31 -23.38
C GLN A 35 23.68 -24.04 -23.55
N HIS A 36 22.59 -23.90 -22.80
CA HIS A 36 21.73 -22.70 -22.86
C HIS A 36 22.52 -21.44 -22.54
N ILE A 37 23.38 -21.47 -21.52
CA ILE A 37 24.22 -20.31 -21.18
C ILE A 37 25.23 -20.02 -22.30
N ALA A 38 25.87 -21.04 -22.89
CA ALA A 38 26.80 -20.85 -23.99
C ALA A 38 26.14 -20.20 -25.23
N GLU A 39 24.89 -20.57 -25.53
CA GLU A 39 24.11 -19.95 -26.61
C GLU A 39 23.82 -18.47 -26.32
N LEU A 40 23.46 -18.12 -25.08
CA LEU A 40 23.26 -16.72 -24.67
C LEU A 40 24.57 -15.94 -24.67
N GLU A 41 25.67 -16.52 -24.24
CA GLU A 41 27.00 -15.90 -24.27
C GLU A 41 27.48 -15.65 -25.71
N LYS A 42 27.16 -16.55 -26.63
CA LYS A 42 27.39 -16.36 -28.07
C LYS A 42 26.53 -15.20 -28.63
N PHE A 43 25.26 -15.14 -28.27
CA PHE A 43 24.36 -14.04 -28.65
C PHE A 43 24.83 -12.70 -28.08
N ALA A 44 25.21 -12.68 -26.80
CA ALA A 44 25.70 -11.49 -26.12
C ALA A 44 27.11 -11.06 -26.54
N GLY A 45 27.82 -11.84 -27.36
CA GLY A 45 29.17 -11.56 -27.81
C GLY A 45 30.24 -11.60 -26.72
N GLY A 46 30.02 -12.38 -25.64
CA GLY A 46 30.99 -12.57 -24.56
C GLY A 46 30.43 -13.27 -23.34
N ARG A 47 31.29 -13.55 -22.37
CA ARG A 47 30.90 -14.27 -21.15
C ARG A 47 29.93 -13.45 -20.31
N LEU A 48 28.89 -14.13 -19.83
CA LEU A 48 27.90 -13.60 -18.90
C LEU A 48 28.23 -13.98 -17.45
N PHE A 49 28.95 -15.09 -17.26
CA PHE A 49 29.39 -15.55 -15.95
C PHE A 49 30.91 -15.71 -15.87
N ASP A 50 31.48 -15.29 -14.75
CA ASP A 50 32.82 -15.68 -14.31
C ASP A 50 32.72 -16.98 -13.51
N ARG A 51 33.54 -17.98 -13.91
CA ARG A 51 33.58 -19.31 -13.29
C ARG A 51 34.88 -19.46 -12.55
N ALA A 52 34.87 -19.29 -11.23
CA ALA A 52 35.99 -19.60 -10.35
C ALA A 52 35.74 -20.93 -9.61
N ARG A 53 36.80 -21.55 -9.05
CA ARG A 53 36.63 -22.78 -8.24
C ARG A 53 35.66 -22.49 -7.08
N GLY A 54 34.44 -23.07 -7.17
CA GLY A 54 33.43 -23.01 -6.11
C GLY A 54 32.48 -21.80 -6.16
N SER A 55 32.61 -20.88 -7.14
CA SER A 55 31.70 -19.76 -7.28
C SER A 55 31.38 -19.44 -8.75
N VAL A 56 30.14 -19.03 -9.01
CA VAL A 56 29.66 -18.52 -10.29
C VAL A 56 29.13 -17.13 -10.03
N THR A 57 29.70 -16.11 -10.65
CA THR A 57 29.29 -14.70 -10.49
C THR A 57 29.04 -14.06 -11.85
N LEU A 58 28.20 -13.05 -11.87
CA LEU A 58 27.91 -12.29 -13.09
C LEU A 58 29.10 -11.40 -13.49
N THR A 59 29.47 -11.43 -14.77
CA THR A 59 30.34 -10.39 -15.35
C THR A 59 29.59 -9.04 -15.44
N ALA A 60 30.27 -7.93 -15.76
CA ALA A 60 29.60 -6.66 -16.04
C ALA A 60 28.55 -6.79 -17.16
N ARG A 61 28.87 -7.58 -18.20
CA ARG A 61 27.94 -7.92 -19.28
C ARG A 61 26.81 -8.81 -18.81
N GLY A 62 27.06 -9.73 -17.90
CA GLY A 62 26.05 -10.59 -17.28
C GLY A 62 25.05 -9.80 -16.43
N LYS A 63 25.49 -8.77 -15.72
CA LYS A 63 24.61 -7.87 -14.96
C LYS A 63 23.65 -7.11 -15.88
N LEU A 64 24.17 -6.50 -16.94
CA LEU A 64 23.35 -5.83 -17.95
C LEU A 64 22.37 -6.80 -18.63
N PHE A 65 22.85 -8.02 -18.94
CA PHE A 65 21.99 -9.04 -19.54
C PHE A 65 20.88 -9.50 -18.58
N LEU A 66 21.17 -9.59 -17.27
CA LEU A 66 20.17 -9.94 -16.25
C LEU A 66 19.05 -8.90 -16.15
N GLU A 67 19.38 -7.62 -16.21
CA GLU A 67 18.40 -6.53 -16.23
C GLU A 67 17.42 -6.69 -17.40
N HIS A 68 17.93 -6.86 -18.62
CA HIS A 68 17.08 -7.05 -19.80
C HIS A 68 16.33 -8.39 -19.80
N ALA A 69 16.97 -9.46 -19.38
CA ALA A 69 16.33 -10.78 -19.27
C ALA A 69 15.18 -10.75 -18.25
N GLY A 70 15.37 -10.08 -17.12
CA GLY A 70 14.34 -9.89 -16.11
C GLY A 70 13.13 -9.12 -16.64
N ALA A 71 13.35 -8.04 -17.40
CA ALA A 71 12.29 -7.26 -18.03
C ALA A 71 11.48 -8.12 -19.04
N ILE A 72 12.17 -8.91 -19.88
CA ILE A 72 11.50 -9.79 -20.87
C ILE A 72 10.69 -10.89 -20.17
N LEU A 73 11.26 -11.55 -19.16
CA LEU A 73 10.57 -12.59 -18.39
C LEU A 73 9.35 -12.02 -17.63
N GLY A 74 9.48 -10.80 -17.09
CA GLY A 74 8.37 -10.08 -16.50
C GLY A 74 7.25 -9.81 -17.51
N GLU A 75 7.58 -9.44 -18.76
CA GLU A 75 6.60 -9.21 -19.81
C GLU A 75 5.88 -10.51 -20.24
N TYR A 76 6.61 -11.61 -20.38
CA TYR A 76 6.00 -12.92 -20.62
C TYR A 76 5.01 -13.31 -19.52
N LYS A 77 5.38 -13.11 -18.27
CA LYS A 77 4.50 -13.37 -17.11
C LYS A 77 3.25 -12.50 -17.13
N ARG A 78 3.40 -11.20 -17.45
CA ARG A 78 2.24 -10.28 -17.61
C ARG A 78 1.32 -10.70 -18.73
N MET A 79 1.89 -11.10 -19.86
CA MET A 79 1.13 -11.61 -21.01
C MET A 79 0.34 -12.88 -20.63
N GLU A 80 0.97 -13.88 -20.01
CA GLU A 80 0.29 -15.08 -19.51
C GLU A 80 -0.86 -14.75 -18.56
N GLN A 81 -0.62 -13.87 -17.59
CA GLN A 81 -1.65 -13.42 -16.64
C GLN A 81 -2.83 -12.75 -17.36
N SER A 82 -2.56 -11.89 -18.34
CA SER A 82 -3.59 -11.19 -19.09
C SER A 82 -4.50 -12.13 -19.90
N PHE A 83 -3.97 -13.26 -20.36
CA PHE A 83 -4.77 -14.27 -21.09
C PHE A 83 -5.47 -15.27 -20.16
N CYS A 84 -4.96 -15.48 -18.96
CA CYS A 84 -5.54 -16.43 -17.98
C CYS A 84 -6.58 -15.80 -17.06
N GLU A 85 -6.57 -14.47 -16.93
CA GLU A 85 -7.55 -13.76 -16.08
C GLU A 85 -8.89 -13.60 -16.82
N PRO A 86 -10.02 -13.81 -16.13
CA PRO A 86 -11.33 -13.57 -16.72
C PRO A 86 -11.46 -12.07 -17.08
N GLN A 87 -11.88 -11.79 -18.31
CA GLN A 87 -12.13 -10.41 -18.76
C GLN A 87 -13.48 -9.89 -18.24
N SER A 88 -14.35 -10.80 -17.80
CA SER A 88 -15.66 -10.47 -17.22
C SER A 88 -16.00 -11.38 -16.05
N ILE A 89 -16.57 -10.79 -15.00
CA ILE A 89 -17.07 -11.48 -13.80
C ILE A 89 -18.52 -11.08 -13.58
N LEU A 90 -19.40 -12.04 -13.42
CA LEU A 90 -20.79 -11.81 -13.03
C LEU A 90 -20.99 -12.27 -11.58
N LEU A 91 -21.34 -11.32 -10.70
CA LEU A 91 -21.77 -11.60 -9.34
C LEU A 91 -23.28 -11.79 -9.36
N ARG A 92 -23.77 -13.00 -9.05
CA ARG A 92 -25.21 -13.31 -9.05
C ARG A 92 -25.81 -13.12 -7.67
N HIS A 93 -27.00 -12.53 -7.62
CA HIS A 93 -27.83 -12.40 -6.42
C HIS A 93 -27.16 -11.69 -5.22
N VAL A 94 -26.18 -10.84 -5.50
CA VAL A 94 -25.45 -10.10 -4.46
C VAL A 94 -26.35 -8.99 -3.86
N LEU A 95 -26.27 -8.77 -2.55
CA LEU A 95 -26.93 -7.66 -1.89
C LEU A 95 -26.15 -6.37 -2.14
N HIS A 96 -26.76 -5.42 -2.83
CA HIS A 96 -26.24 -4.08 -3.08
C HIS A 96 -27.31 -3.05 -2.76
N GLU A 97 -27.03 -2.06 -1.91
CA GLU A 97 -27.96 -1.01 -1.48
C GLU A 97 -29.36 -1.54 -1.08
N GLY A 98 -29.37 -2.62 -0.31
CA GLY A 98 -30.60 -3.23 0.22
C GLY A 98 -31.40 -4.07 -0.77
N ARG A 99 -30.93 -4.27 -2.00
CA ARG A 99 -31.57 -5.10 -3.02
C ARG A 99 -30.66 -6.22 -3.49
N LYS A 100 -31.21 -7.41 -3.76
CA LYS A 100 -30.50 -8.47 -4.48
C LYS A 100 -30.47 -8.09 -5.97
N THR A 101 -29.28 -8.16 -6.55
CA THR A 101 -29.04 -7.83 -7.96
C THR A 101 -27.88 -8.65 -8.52
N ASN A 102 -27.73 -8.63 -9.84
CA ASN A 102 -26.58 -9.19 -10.52
C ASN A 102 -25.65 -8.05 -10.94
N ILE A 103 -24.37 -8.15 -10.65
CA ILE A 103 -23.38 -7.14 -11.00
C ILE A 103 -22.40 -7.70 -12.01
N LEU A 104 -22.33 -7.05 -13.18
CA LEU A 104 -21.33 -7.37 -14.20
C LEU A 104 -20.11 -6.46 -14.05
N ILE A 105 -18.96 -7.10 -13.91
CA ILE A 105 -17.65 -6.46 -13.98
C ILE A 105 -17.02 -6.83 -15.31
N ARG A 106 -16.53 -5.85 -16.06
CA ARG A 106 -15.79 -6.05 -17.31
C ARG A 106 -14.65 -5.04 -17.40
N GLU A 107 -13.52 -5.47 -17.97
CA GLU A 107 -12.34 -4.62 -18.13
C GLU A 107 -11.98 -3.84 -16.84
N GLN A 108 -11.99 -4.56 -15.73
CA GLN A 108 -11.67 -4.03 -14.39
C GLN A 108 -12.69 -3.03 -13.79
N ARG A 109 -13.85 -2.81 -14.44
CA ARG A 109 -14.85 -1.82 -14.02
C ARG A 109 -16.22 -2.45 -13.78
N PHE A 110 -17.00 -1.83 -12.91
CA PHE A 110 -18.42 -2.14 -12.80
C PHE A 110 -19.15 -1.64 -14.06
N GLU A 111 -19.50 -2.59 -14.95
CA GLU A 111 -20.19 -2.27 -16.20
C GLU A 111 -21.69 -2.10 -15.98
N ASP A 112 -22.31 -3.04 -15.25
CA ASP A 112 -23.73 -3.02 -14.95
C ASP A 112 -23.97 -3.47 -13.51
N LEU A 113 -24.82 -2.74 -12.78
CA LEU A 113 -25.19 -3.04 -11.39
C LEU A 113 -26.55 -3.74 -11.25
N ASP A 114 -27.22 -4.00 -12.36
CA ASP A 114 -28.50 -4.71 -12.45
C ASP A 114 -28.56 -5.56 -13.71
N ALA A 115 -27.50 -6.37 -13.91
CA ALA A 115 -27.32 -7.17 -15.13
C ALA A 115 -28.42 -8.25 -15.24
N PRO A 116 -28.97 -8.48 -16.46
CA PRO A 116 -29.91 -9.56 -16.71
C PRO A 116 -29.39 -10.93 -16.28
N GLU A 117 -30.30 -11.84 -15.90
CA GLU A 117 -29.94 -13.20 -15.45
C GLU A 117 -29.15 -14.00 -16.48
N GLN A 118 -29.42 -13.78 -17.76
CA GLN A 118 -28.74 -14.48 -18.86
C GLN A 118 -27.46 -13.78 -19.35
N THR A 119 -26.95 -12.76 -18.63
CA THR A 119 -25.74 -12.02 -19.02
C THR A 119 -24.55 -12.99 -19.06
N PRO A 120 -23.85 -13.12 -20.18
CA PRO A 120 -22.68 -13.98 -20.29
C PRO A 120 -21.47 -13.33 -19.60
N ALA A 121 -20.68 -14.15 -18.92
CA ALA A 121 -19.40 -13.74 -18.34
C ALA A 121 -18.41 -14.92 -18.37
N ASP A 122 -17.12 -14.61 -18.36
CA ASP A 122 -16.06 -15.63 -18.33
C ASP A 122 -16.03 -16.37 -16.98
N ARG A 123 -16.41 -15.66 -15.93
CA ARG A 123 -16.50 -16.19 -14.56
C ARG A 123 -17.78 -15.74 -13.90
N GLU A 124 -18.45 -16.69 -13.26
CA GLU A 124 -19.64 -16.40 -12.44
C GLU A 124 -19.33 -16.71 -10.96
N ILE A 125 -19.83 -15.88 -10.08
CA ILE A 125 -19.78 -16.07 -8.63
C ILE A 125 -21.20 -16.00 -8.11
N GLU A 126 -21.70 -17.13 -7.55
CA GLU A 126 -22.95 -17.11 -6.81
C GLU A 126 -22.72 -16.37 -5.48
N ALA A 127 -23.38 -15.24 -5.32
CA ALA A 127 -23.22 -14.34 -4.19
C ALA A 127 -24.52 -14.17 -3.37
N ASP A 128 -25.45 -15.16 -3.49
CA ASP A 128 -26.60 -15.18 -2.60
C ASP A 128 -26.16 -15.33 -1.14
N GLY A 129 -26.75 -14.52 -0.26
CA GLY A 129 -26.31 -14.43 1.13
C GLY A 129 -25.03 -13.58 1.34
N MET A 130 -24.53 -12.92 0.30
CA MET A 130 -23.40 -11.99 0.40
C MET A 130 -23.83 -10.56 0.09
N ALA A 131 -23.12 -9.60 0.70
CA ALA A 131 -23.23 -8.18 0.35
C ALA A 131 -21.94 -7.69 -0.30
N ILE A 132 -22.05 -6.76 -1.26
CA ILE A 132 -20.90 -6.08 -1.86
C ILE A 132 -20.71 -4.71 -1.26
N LEU A 133 -19.47 -4.39 -0.85
CA LEU A 133 -19.04 -3.07 -0.40
C LEU A 133 -17.73 -2.67 -1.10
N PRO A 134 -17.39 -1.37 -1.18
CA PRO A 134 -16.07 -0.96 -1.65
C PRO A 134 -14.96 -1.51 -0.75
N GLY A 135 -13.83 -1.87 -1.35
CA GLY A 135 -12.63 -2.28 -0.65
C GLY A 135 -11.97 -1.12 0.11
N PHE A 136 -11.20 -1.44 1.13
CA PHE A 136 -10.52 -0.44 1.95
C PHE A 136 -9.33 0.20 1.25
N PHE A 137 -9.14 1.48 1.55
CA PHE A 137 -7.99 2.29 1.22
C PHE A 137 -7.19 2.57 2.49
N ASN A 138 -6.14 1.78 2.73
CA ASN A 138 -5.18 2.01 3.80
C ASN A 138 -4.21 3.12 3.37
N THR A 139 -4.43 4.33 3.85
CA THR A 139 -3.77 5.52 3.31
C THR A 139 -2.46 5.90 4.00
N HIS A 140 -2.07 5.15 5.04
CA HIS A 140 -0.78 5.28 5.71
C HIS A 140 -0.36 3.95 6.31
N GLY A 141 0.86 3.52 5.98
CA GLY A 141 1.45 2.31 6.53
C GLY A 141 2.93 2.16 6.23
N HIS A 142 3.53 1.16 6.88
CA HIS A 142 4.91 0.73 6.74
C HIS A 142 4.90 -0.80 6.58
N ALA A 143 4.60 -1.26 5.36
CA ALA A 143 4.21 -2.64 5.09
C ALA A 143 5.26 -3.67 5.56
N ALA A 144 6.56 -3.43 5.29
CA ALA A 144 7.62 -4.34 5.70
C ALA A 144 7.80 -4.45 7.22
N MET A 145 7.24 -3.52 8.01
CA MET A 145 7.25 -3.59 9.48
C MET A 145 6.40 -4.74 10.06
N THR A 146 5.74 -5.55 9.24
CA THR A 146 5.20 -6.85 9.68
C THR A 146 6.26 -7.76 10.30
N LEU A 147 7.52 -7.62 9.90
CA LEU A 147 8.67 -8.32 10.48
C LEU A 147 8.99 -7.88 11.92
N LEU A 148 8.49 -6.73 12.33
CA LEU A 148 8.71 -6.13 13.65
C LEU A 148 7.47 -6.21 14.55
N ARG A 149 6.45 -6.95 14.14
CA ARG A 149 5.22 -7.14 14.92
C ARG A 149 5.53 -7.75 16.30
N GLY A 150 5.12 -7.07 17.37
CA GLY A 150 5.40 -7.48 18.73
C GLY A 150 6.86 -7.29 19.17
N TYR A 151 7.67 -6.59 18.38
CA TYR A 151 9.03 -6.21 18.72
C TYR A 151 9.03 -4.85 19.40
N ALA A 152 9.58 -4.78 20.62
CA ALA A 152 9.72 -3.55 21.41
C ALA A 152 8.38 -2.80 21.68
N ASP A 153 7.37 -3.53 22.17
CA ASP A 153 6.09 -2.95 22.58
C ASP A 153 6.22 -2.13 23.89
N ASP A 154 5.24 -1.26 24.15
CA ASP A 154 5.05 -0.49 25.40
C ASP A 154 6.18 0.51 25.71
N LEU A 155 6.73 1.17 24.69
CA LEU A 155 7.78 2.19 24.77
C LEU A 155 7.32 3.55 24.23
N PRO A 156 7.85 4.67 24.75
CA PRO A 156 7.64 6.00 24.16
C PRO A 156 8.20 6.06 22.74
N LEU A 157 7.52 6.76 21.82
CA LEU A 157 7.85 6.82 20.39
C LEU A 157 9.33 7.08 20.09
N GLN A 158 9.96 8.05 20.78
CA GLN A 158 11.35 8.42 20.47
C GLN A 158 12.35 7.35 20.91
N GLU A 159 12.14 6.72 22.06
CA GLU A 159 12.94 5.59 22.56
C GLU A 159 12.73 4.37 21.64
N TRP A 160 11.47 4.07 21.32
CA TRP A 160 11.08 3.02 20.40
C TRP A 160 11.77 3.15 19.05
N LEU A 161 11.76 4.34 18.41
CA LEU A 161 12.42 4.58 17.13
C LEU A 161 13.95 4.46 17.23
N GLN A 162 14.58 5.19 18.20
CA GLN A 162 16.02 5.39 18.21
C GLN A 162 16.78 4.19 18.77
N GLU A 163 16.22 3.49 19.76
CA GLU A 163 16.91 2.40 20.46
C GLU A 163 16.52 1.00 19.94
N HIS A 164 15.37 0.88 19.25
CA HIS A 164 14.88 -0.42 18.80
C HIS A 164 14.65 -0.49 17.30
N ILE A 165 13.81 0.39 16.72
CA ILE A 165 13.37 0.25 15.33
C ILE A 165 14.50 0.56 14.36
N TRP A 166 15.08 1.74 14.39
CA TRP A 166 16.15 2.12 13.46
C TRP A 166 17.39 1.22 13.55
N PRO A 167 17.87 0.78 14.73
CA PRO A 167 18.94 -0.22 14.80
C PRO A 167 18.58 -1.55 14.14
N PHE A 168 17.34 -2.03 14.28
CA PHE A 168 16.88 -3.25 13.62
C PHE A 168 16.82 -3.08 12.10
N GLU A 169 16.22 -1.99 11.63
CA GLU A 169 16.03 -1.68 10.20
C GLU A 169 17.34 -1.58 9.42
N GLN A 170 18.42 -1.15 10.07
CA GLN A 170 19.75 -1.10 9.42
C GLN A 170 20.26 -2.48 8.96
N HIS A 171 19.77 -3.57 9.57
CA HIS A 171 20.19 -4.93 9.27
C HIS A 171 19.25 -5.63 8.27
N LEU A 172 18.10 -5.06 7.95
CA LEU A 172 17.15 -5.62 6.99
C LEU A 172 17.77 -5.64 5.58
N THR A 173 17.68 -6.78 4.94
CA THR A 173 18.08 -6.96 3.54
C THR A 173 16.88 -6.65 2.60
N PRO A 174 17.12 -6.42 1.30
CA PRO A 174 16.02 -6.32 0.33
C PRO A 174 15.07 -7.53 0.35
N ASP A 175 15.61 -8.75 0.52
CA ASP A 175 14.80 -9.97 0.65
C ASP A 175 13.91 -9.95 1.91
N ASP A 176 14.40 -9.38 3.02
CA ASP A 176 13.59 -9.19 4.23
C ASP A 176 12.46 -8.20 3.97
N ILE A 177 12.76 -7.06 3.35
CA ILE A 177 11.76 -6.06 2.97
C ILE A 177 10.68 -6.70 2.08
N ARG A 178 11.08 -7.49 1.08
CA ARG A 178 10.16 -8.21 0.22
C ARG A 178 9.25 -9.15 1.02
N ARG A 179 9.81 -9.97 1.92
CA ARG A 179 9.03 -10.90 2.77
C ARG A 179 8.06 -10.16 3.68
N GLY A 180 8.49 -9.04 4.28
CA GLY A 180 7.62 -8.21 5.11
C GLY A 180 6.45 -7.64 4.33
N ASN A 181 6.69 -7.12 3.13
CA ASN A 181 5.64 -6.62 2.24
C ASN A 181 4.67 -7.74 1.80
N ASP A 182 5.17 -8.94 1.49
CA ASP A 182 4.34 -10.09 1.12
C ASP A 182 3.42 -10.53 2.27
N LEU A 183 3.92 -10.50 3.51
CA LEU A 183 3.10 -10.77 4.71
C LEU A 183 2.02 -9.69 4.90
N ALA A 184 2.39 -8.42 4.78
CA ALA A 184 1.45 -7.30 4.88
C ALA A 184 0.34 -7.40 3.82
N ALA A 185 0.69 -7.66 2.57
CA ALA A 185 -0.28 -7.78 1.49
C ALA A 185 -1.30 -8.90 1.75
N ARG A 186 -0.85 -10.06 2.23
CA ARG A 186 -1.75 -11.19 2.59
C ARG A 186 -2.73 -10.82 3.69
N GLU A 187 -2.27 -10.13 4.74
CA GLU A 187 -3.11 -9.69 5.84
C GLU A 187 -4.11 -8.63 5.39
N MET A 188 -3.65 -7.62 4.65
CA MET A 188 -4.50 -6.58 4.08
C MET A 188 -5.59 -7.15 3.16
N ILE A 189 -5.24 -8.08 2.27
CA ILE A 189 -6.22 -8.77 1.41
C ILE A 189 -7.23 -9.55 2.27
N ALA A 190 -6.76 -10.30 3.28
CA ALA A 190 -7.64 -11.05 4.15
C ALA A 190 -8.67 -10.15 4.85
N GLY A 191 -8.29 -8.92 5.21
CA GLY A 191 -9.13 -7.90 5.85
C GLY A 191 -10.03 -7.10 4.89
N GLY A 192 -9.85 -7.22 3.56
CA GLY A 192 -10.66 -6.49 2.57
C GLY A 192 -10.01 -5.19 2.05
N THR A 193 -8.74 -4.98 2.29
CA THR A 193 -7.98 -3.85 1.72
C THR A 193 -7.70 -4.10 0.24
N THR A 194 -7.92 -3.07 -0.58
CA THR A 194 -7.67 -3.08 -2.03
C THR A 194 -6.59 -2.07 -2.45
N PHE A 195 -6.29 -1.13 -1.58
CA PHE A 195 -5.24 -0.12 -1.75
C PHE A 195 -4.47 0.09 -0.46
N PHE A 196 -3.14 0.26 -0.56
CA PHE A 196 -2.31 0.72 0.56
C PHE A 196 -1.29 1.76 0.12
N SER A 197 -0.98 2.70 1.03
CA SER A 197 0.14 3.63 0.89
C SER A 197 1.25 3.20 1.82
N ASP A 198 2.44 2.98 1.26
CA ASP A 198 3.61 2.48 1.98
C ASP A 198 4.72 3.52 2.05
N MET A 199 5.14 3.89 3.24
CA MET A 199 6.28 4.76 3.48
C MET A 199 7.44 3.93 4.05
N TYR A 200 8.20 3.26 3.17
CA TYR A 200 9.30 2.42 3.62
C TYR A 200 10.52 2.48 2.70
N PHE A 201 11.54 1.68 3.03
CA PHE A 201 12.81 1.61 2.30
C PHE A 201 12.77 0.55 1.19
N ASP A 202 13.85 0.50 0.38
CA ASP A 202 14.03 -0.47 -0.71
C ASP A 202 12.80 -0.48 -1.67
N LEU A 203 12.60 0.68 -2.31
CA LEU A 203 11.47 1.01 -3.19
C LEU A 203 11.12 -0.08 -4.20
N GLU A 204 12.13 -0.68 -4.84
CA GLU A 204 11.94 -1.73 -5.85
C GLU A 204 11.28 -2.98 -5.25
N GLU A 205 11.61 -3.34 -4.01
CA GLU A 205 11.02 -4.50 -3.33
C GLU A 205 9.56 -4.25 -2.94
N GLY A 206 9.24 -3.02 -2.50
CA GLY A 206 7.86 -2.58 -2.27
C GLY A 206 7.01 -2.67 -3.54
N ILE A 207 7.53 -2.17 -4.65
CA ILE A 207 6.87 -2.23 -5.97
C ILE A 207 6.64 -3.68 -6.39
N ALA A 208 7.68 -4.52 -6.32
CA ALA A 208 7.60 -5.90 -6.73
C ALA A 208 6.61 -6.73 -5.87
N ALA A 209 6.51 -6.43 -4.56
CA ALA A 209 5.51 -7.03 -3.69
C ALA A 209 4.08 -6.58 -4.04
N ALA A 210 3.88 -5.28 -4.28
CA ALA A 210 2.59 -4.74 -4.71
C ALA A 210 2.15 -5.31 -6.06
N GLU A 211 3.07 -5.43 -7.03
CA GLU A 211 2.80 -6.08 -8.33
C GLU A 211 2.32 -7.52 -8.13
N ALA A 212 3.07 -8.31 -7.34
CA ALA A 212 2.80 -9.72 -7.10
C ALA A 212 1.49 -9.97 -6.34
N SER A 213 1.14 -9.08 -5.40
CA SER A 213 -0.07 -9.21 -4.57
C SER A 213 -1.37 -8.97 -5.32
N GLY A 214 -1.33 -8.19 -6.40
CA GLY A 214 -2.52 -7.73 -7.12
C GLY A 214 -3.19 -6.51 -6.50
N LEU A 215 -2.76 -6.02 -5.35
CA LEU A 215 -3.26 -4.80 -4.71
C LEU A 215 -2.92 -3.55 -5.53
N ARG A 216 -3.69 -2.48 -5.33
CA ARG A 216 -3.23 -1.13 -5.66
C ARG A 216 -2.30 -0.61 -4.58
N ALA A 217 -1.32 0.18 -4.97
CA ALA A 217 -0.39 0.75 -4.01
C ALA A 217 0.07 2.16 -4.40
N ALA A 218 0.37 2.97 -3.38
CA ALA A 218 1.19 4.17 -3.48
C ALA A 218 2.51 3.90 -2.73
N ILE A 219 3.59 3.66 -3.48
CA ILE A 219 4.87 3.27 -2.90
C ILE A 219 5.75 4.50 -2.69
N GLY A 220 6.21 4.65 -1.45
CA GLY A 220 6.90 5.81 -0.94
C GLY A 220 8.36 5.90 -1.38
N ILE A 221 8.72 7.06 -1.94
CA ILE A 221 10.10 7.51 -2.05
C ILE A 221 10.45 8.13 -0.71
N THR A 222 10.92 7.32 0.23
CA THR A 222 11.14 7.74 1.61
C THR A 222 12.43 8.55 1.72
N VAL A 223 12.32 9.75 2.31
CA VAL A 223 13.45 10.64 2.61
C VAL A 223 13.61 10.75 4.11
N LEU A 224 14.76 10.31 4.60
CA LEU A 224 15.15 10.33 6.02
C LEU A 224 16.63 10.72 6.09
N GLU A 225 16.93 11.96 6.52
CA GLU A 225 18.30 12.46 6.58
C GLU A 225 19.09 11.75 7.68
N GLY A 226 20.30 11.34 7.36
CA GLY A 226 21.18 10.60 8.29
C GLY A 226 20.91 9.10 8.41
N HIS A 227 19.85 8.58 7.79
CA HIS A 227 19.59 7.15 7.77
C HIS A 227 20.26 6.48 6.55
N PRO A 228 20.97 5.32 6.71
CA PRO A 228 21.72 4.68 5.62
C PRO A 228 20.85 4.32 4.40
N LYS A 229 19.58 3.99 4.64
CA LYS A 229 18.60 3.64 3.59
C LYS A 229 17.75 4.83 3.14
N GLY A 230 17.97 6.03 3.71
CA GLY A 230 17.31 7.26 3.27
C GLY A 230 17.73 7.61 1.85
N GLN A 231 16.79 7.73 0.93
CA GLN A 231 17.07 7.86 -0.49
C GLN A 231 17.35 9.32 -0.89
N THR A 232 18.36 9.61 -1.70
CA THR A 232 18.65 10.98 -2.09
C THR A 232 19.04 11.20 -3.57
N ALA A 233 20.00 10.49 -4.13
CA ALA A 233 20.57 10.86 -5.43
C ALA A 233 20.12 9.99 -6.63
N ALA A 234 19.94 8.69 -6.45
CA ALA A 234 19.59 7.74 -7.52
C ALA A 234 18.13 7.85 -7.99
N ILE A 235 17.27 8.50 -7.20
CA ILE A 235 15.83 8.58 -7.43
C ILE A 235 15.45 9.36 -8.69
N LYS A 236 16.20 10.41 -9.06
CA LYS A 236 15.86 11.22 -10.23
C LYS A 236 15.87 10.41 -11.52
N ASP A 237 16.86 9.55 -11.68
CA ASP A 237 16.98 8.71 -12.87
C ASP A 237 15.96 7.57 -12.82
N PHE A 238 15.69 7.03 -11.64
CA PHE A 238 14.63 6.02 -11.43
C PHE A 238 13.26 6.60 -11.84
N ILE A 239 12.85 7.75 -11.29
CA ILE A 239 11.53 8.34 -11.59
C ILE A 239 11.41 8.73 -13.06
N LYS A 240 12.49 9.26 -13.68
CA LYS A 240 12.48 9.63 -15.09
C LYS A 240 12.18 8.45 -16.01
N ASN A 241 12.61 7.26 -15.60
CA ASN A 241 12.44 6.03 -16.36
C ASN A 241 11.30 5.14 -15.83
N TRP A 242 10.65 5.57 -14.74
CA TRP A 242 9.58 4.81 -14.12
C TRP A 242 8.37 4.68 -15.03
N GLN A 243 7.94 3.46 -15.22
CA GLN A 243 6.65 3.12 -15.81
C GLN A 243 5.99 2.10 -14.90
N ASP A 244 4.73 2.33 -14.54
CA ASP A 244 4.00 1.36 -13.76
C ASP A 244 3.86 0.02 -14.51
N PRO A 245 4.45 -1.07 -14.00
CA PRO A 245 4.40 -2.36 -14.67
C PRO A 245 3.01 -2.99 -14.66
N THR A 246 2.08 -2.43 -13.90
CA THR A 246 0.75 -3.00 -13.64
C THR A 246 -0.39 -2.33 -14.42
N GLY A 247 -0.07 -1.32 -15.22
CA GLY A 247 -1.06 -0.59 -16.02
C GLY A 247 -2.02 0.28 -15.20
N GLY A 248 -1.54 0.90 -14.12
CA GLY A 248 -2.29 1.90 -13.33
C GLY A 248 -2.64 1.47 -11.90
N ARG A 249 -2.10 0.33 -11.40
CA ARG A 249 -2.33 -0.09 -10.01
C ARG A 249 -1.31 0.49 -9.03
N ILE A 250 -0.08 0.78 -9.49
CA ILE A 250 1.00 1.26 -8.63
C ILE A 250 1.36 2.68 -9.00
N GLN A 251 1.40 3.57 -8.03
CA GLN A 251 1.90 4.93 -8.18
C GLN A 251 3.02 5.20 -7.17
N LEU A 252 3.87 6.18 -7.49
CA LEU A 252 4.92 6.63 -6.57
C LEU A 252 4.42 7.85 -5.80
N VAL A 253 4.87 7.97 -4.55
CA VAL A 253 4.59 9.12 -3.68
C VAL A 253 5.87 9.59 -3.01
N MET A 254 6.09 10.89 -2.91
CA MET A 254 7.26 11.46 -2.23
C MET A 254 7.00 11.54 -0.72
N CYS A 255 7.82 10.84 0.06
CA CYS A 255 7.63 10.63 1.48
C CYS A 255 8.78 11.21 2.32
N PRO A 256 8.92 12.54 2.48
CA PRO A 256 9.77 13.05 3.55
C PRO A 256 9.16 12.66 4.89
N HIS A 257 9.95 11.92 5.71
CA HIS A 257 9.43 11.22 6.89
C HIS A 257 8.71 12.17 7.86
N SER A 258 9.40 13.19 8.35
CA SER A 258 8.85 14.15 9.31
C SER A 258 9.70 15.43 9.37
N ILE A 259 9.22 16.45 10.09
CA ILE A 259 9.96 17.71 10.27
C ILE A 259 11.19 17.57 11.19
N TYR A 260 11.26 16.52 12.02
CA TYR A 260 12.38 16.27 12.92
C TYR A 260 13.45 15.34 12.33
N THR A 261 13.19 14.77 11.17
CA THR A 261 14.13 13.90 10.45
C THR A 261 14.53 14.44 9.08
N VAL A 262 13.85 15.49 8.61
CA VAL A 262 14.12 16.12 7.30
C VAL A 262 14.15 17.63 7.45
N GLY A 263 15.29 18.22 7.14
CA GLY A 263 15.50 19.67 7.30
C GLY A 263 14.73 20.52 6.28
N ALA A 264 14.57 21.82 6.59
CA ALA A 264 13.78 22.78 5.82
C ALA A 264 14.11 22.79 4.31
N ASP A 265 15.39 22.80 3.96
CA ASP A 265 15.82 22.87 2.55
C ASP A 265 15.49 21.57 1.80
N MET A 266 15.56 20.42 2.48
CA MET A 266 15.19 19.14 1.88
C MET A 266 13.67 19.04 1.74
N LEU A 267 12.87 19.44 2.75
CA LEU A 267 11.41 19.52 2.67
C LEU A 267 10.97 20.37 1.47
N LYS A 268 11.54 21.58 1.29
CA LYS A 268 11.27 22.42 0.12
C LYS A 268 11.63 21.73 -1.20
N ARG A 269 12.80 21.07 -1.24
CA ARG A 269 13.24 20.33 -2.45
C ARG A 269 12.31 19.17 -2.77
N CYS A 270 11.87 18.41 -1.77
CA CYS A 270 10.89 17.33 -1.94
C CYS A 270 9.57 17.87 -2.51
N ALA A 271 9.03 18.95 -1.95
CA ALA A 271 7.79 19.55 -2.43
C ALA A 271 7.89 20.05 -3.87
N VAL A 272 8.96 20.82 -4.20
CA VAL A 272 9.19 21.31 -5.54
C VAL A 272 9.39 20.18 -6.56
N PHE A 273 10.14 19.14 -6.15
CA PHE A 273 10.40 17.99 -7.01
C PHE A 273 9.11 17.18 -7.25
N ALA A 274 8.37 16.83 -6.19
CA ALA A 274 7.13 16.10 -6.30
C ALA A 274 6.13 16.78 -7.23
N ARG A 275 5.89 18.08 -7.04
CA ARG A 275 4.99 18.88 -7.88
C ARG A 275 5.41 18.95 -9.33
N ARG A 276 6.73 19.03 -9.62
CA ARG A 276 7.25 18.99 -10.99
C ARG A 276 7.08 17.63 -11.67
N GLN A 277 7.08 16.55 -10.90
CA GLN A 277 6.91 15.19 -11.39
C GLN A 277 5.44 14.71 -11.33
N GLY A 278 4.51 15.54 -10.82
CA GLY A 278 3.12 15.15 -10.61
C GLY A 278 2.92 14.09 -9.52
N LEU A 279 3.86 13.99 -8.55
CA LEU A 279 3.78 13.08 -7.43
C LEU A 279 3.02 13.73 -6.26
N LEU A 280 2.30 12.92 -5.51
CA LEU A 280 1.75 13.30 -4.21
C LEU A 280 2.87 13.36 -3.15
N LEU A 281 2.58 14.03 -2.04
CA LEU A 281 3.46 14.17 -0.88
C LEU A 281 2.83 13.49 0.34
N HIS A 282 3.62 12.77 1.11
CA HIS A 282 3.19 12.09 2.33
C HIS A 282 4.18 12.38 3.46
N ILE A 283 3.70 12.75 4.66
CA ILE A 283 4.54 13.14 5.80
C ILE A 283 3.84 12.80 7.12
N HIS A 284 4.59 12.42 8.17
CA HIS A 284 4.09 12.40 9.54
C HIS A 284 4.04 13.83 10.09
N LEU A 285 2.96 14.19 10.75
CA LEU A 285 2.73 15.57 11.19
C LEU A 285 2.02 15.64 12.54
N SER A 286 2.62 16.37 13.49
CA SER A 286 2.03 16.67 14.80
C SER A 286 1.50 15.43 15.52
N GLU A 287 2.26 14.35 15.47
CA GLU A 287 1.88 13.06 16.05
C GLU A 287 1.94 13.13 17.57
N THR A 288 3.04 13.63 18.13
CA THR A 288 3.25 13.69 19.57
C THR A 288 3.37 15.12 20.08
N ARG A 289 3.02 15.33 21.36
CA ARG A 289 3.24 16.62 22.03
C ARG A 289 4.70 17.04 21.98
N ARG A 290 5.62 16.08 22.13
CA ARG A 290 7.06 16.34 22.07
C ARG A 290 7.50 16.89 20.71
N GLU A 291 6.99 16.36 19.61
CA GLU A 291 7.25 16.89 18.26
C GLU A 291 6.86 18.39 18.18
N VAL A 292 5.68 18.74 18.70
CA VAL A 292 5.19 20.13 18.69
C VAL A 292 6.09 21.02 19.54
N GLU A 293 6.44 20.59 20.75
CA GLU A 293 7.30 21.34 21.67
C GLU A 293 8.71 21.54 21.10
N ASP A 294 9.30 20.52 20.53
CA ASP A 294 10.62 20.57 19.89
C ASP A 294 10.59 21.48 18.64
N CYS A 295 9.53 21.46 17.85
CA CYS A 295 9.35 22.36 16.72
C CYS A 295 9.24 23.83 17.17
N ILE A 296 8.46 24.12 18.22
CA ILE A 296 8.35 25.48 18.77
C ILE A 296 9.72 25.97 19.28
N LYS A 297 10.46 25.10 19.96
CA LYS A 297 11.80 25.43 20.48
C LYS A 297 12.80 25.70 19.33
N ALA A 298 12.75 24.91 18.26
CA ALA A 298 13.70 25.00 17.17
C ALA A 298 13.36 26.12 16.15
N HIS A 299 12.07 26.33 15.89
CA HIS A 299 11.57 27.16 14.80
C HIS A 299 10.66 28.32 15.24
N GLY A 300 10.31 28.41 16.54
CA GLY A 300 9.43 29.44 17.07
C GLY A 300 7.96 29.31 16.65
N THR A 301 7.57 28.17 16.11
CA THR A 301 6.22 27.90 15.59
C THR A 301 5.89 26.42 15.66
N THR A 302 4.61 26.06 15.48
CA THR A 302 4.12 24.69 15.48
C THR A 302 4.36 23.99 14.13
N PRO A 303 4.31 22.64 14.07
CA PRO A 303 4.63 21.88 12.86
C PRO A 303 3.78 22.25 11.62
N VAL A 304 2.48 22.43 11.78
CA VAL A 304 1.58 22.81 10.68
C VAL A 304 1.95 24.19 10.12
N ARG A 305 2.12 25.18 11.02
CA ARG A 305 2.52 26.55 10.61
C ARG A 305 3.91 26.58 10.02
N TYR A 306 4.81 25.75 10.52
CA TYR A 306 6.16 25.60 9.98
C TYR A 306 6.11 25.08 8.53
N LEU A 307 5.42 23.96 8.27
CA LEU A 307 5.27 23.44 6.91
C LEU A 307 4.53 24.40 5.98
N ASP A 308 3.55 25.15 6.50
CA ASP A 308 2.87 26.19 5.71
C ASP A 308 3.83 27.31 5.29
N SER A 309 4.69 27.76 6.20
CA SER A 309 5.71 28.78 5.93
C SER A 309 6.76 28.36 4.89
N LEU A 310 7.03 27.04 4.80
CA LEU A 310 7.92 26.46 3.78
C LEU A 310 7.25 26.30 2.42
N GLY A 311 5.92 26.54 2.31
CA GLY A 311 5.15 26.26 1.10
C GLY A 311 4.99 24.77 0.81
N PHE A 312 5.10 23.92 1.83
CA PHE A 312 4.99 22.47 1.71
C PHE A 312 3.54 22.02 1.58
N LEU A 313 2.62 22.61 2.36
CA LEU A 313 1.22 22.22 2.40
C LEU A 313 0.47 22.52 1.08
N GLY A 314 -0.38 21.61 0.65
CA GLY A 314 -1.17 21.72 -0.58
C GLY A 314 -2.17 20.57 -0.74
N PRO A 315 -3.03 20.61 -1.79
CA PRO A 315 -4.01 19.55 -2.05
C PRO A 315 -3.36 18.23 -2.50
N ASP A 316 -2.08 18.26 -2.77
CA ASP A 316 -1.20 17.15 -3.11
C ASP A 316 -0.55 16.48 -1.88
N VAL A 317 -0.89 16.96 -0.66
CA VAL A 317 -0.27 16.49 0.59
C VAL A 317 -1.25 15.64 1.40
N ILE A 318 -0.78 14.47 1.85
CA ILE A 318 -1.41 13.69 2.92
C ILE A 318 -0.50 13.71 4.16
N ALA A 319 -1.08 14.09 5.30
CA ALA A 319 -0.41 14.19 6.58
C ALA A 319 -0.90 13.09 7.53
N ALA A 320 0.00 12.20 7.97
CA ALA A 320 -0.35 11.15 8.92
C ALA A 320 -0.44 11.70 10.35
N HIS A 321 -1.32 11.11 11.15
CA HIS A 321 -1.60 11.35 12.57
C HIS A 321 -2.36 12.64 12.86
N CYS A 322 -1.75 13.81 12.80
CA CYS A 322 -2.35 15.11 13.12
C CYS A 322 -3.05 15.15 14.50
N VAL A 323 -2.45 14.51 15.52
CA VAL A 323 -3.04 14.39 16.87
C VAL A 323 -3.00 15.72 17.64
N HIS A 324 -1.87 16.44 17.55
CA HIS A 324 -1.63 17.69 18.26
C HIS A 324 -1.75 18.90 17.33
N VAL A 325 -2.94 19.09 16.77
CA VAL A 325 -3.27 20.19 15.84
C VAL A 325 -4.36 21.06 16.47
N ASP A 326 -4.11 22.35 16.59
CA ASP A 326 -5.08 23.31 17.15
C ASP A 326 -6.16 23.75 16.14
N ALA A 327 -7.18 24.46 16.64
CA ALA A 327 -8.31 24.88 15.79
C ALA A 327 -7.90 25.78 14.61
N GLU A 328 -6.90 26.65 14.79
CA GLU A 328 -6.42 27.52 13.71
C GLU A 328 -5.56 26.74 12.71
N GLU A 329 -4.83 25.74 13.17
CA GLU A 329 -4.06 24.84 12.31
C GLU A 329 -4.97 23.95 11.45
N TRP A 330 -6.09 23.45 12.01
CA TRP A 330 -7.10 22.74 11.22
C TRP A 330 -7.66 23.60 10.09
N LYS A 331 -7.87 24.90 10.35
CA LYS A 331 -8.26 25.84 9.28
C LYS A 331 -7.18 26.00 8.20
N ILE A 332 -5.90 25.99 8.60
CA ILE A 332 -4.79 26.04 7.63
C ILE A 332 -4.79 24.78 6.77
N LEU A 333 -4.86 23.58 7.38
CA LEU A 333 -4.90 22.31 6.65
C LEU A 333 -6.07 22.27 5.65
N ALA A 334 -7.27 22.63 6.11
CA ALA A 334 -8.47 22.69 5.26
C ALA A 334 -8.30 23.70 4.11
N LYS A 335 -7.84 24.92 4.40
CA LYS A 335 -7.59 25.97 3.39
C LYS A 335 -6.56 25.56 2.34
N ARG A 336 -5.52 24.79 2.74
CA ARG A 336 -4.50 24.26 1.83
C ARG A 336 -4.96 23.01 1.08
N GLY A 337 -6.10 22.43 1.46
CA GLY A 337 -6.64 21.21 0.86
C GLY A 337 -5.88 19.94 1.26
N VAL A 338 -5.15 19.98 2.38
CA VAL A 338 -4.41 18.82 2.90
C VAL A 338 -5.39 17.71 3.28
N THR A 339 -5.03 16.47 2.97
CA THR A 339 -5.73 15.27 3.45
C THR A 339 -5.01 14.74 4.69
N VAL A 340 -5.76 14.26 5.67
CA VAL A 340 -5.20 13.70 6.91
C VAL A 340 -5.44 12.20 6.96
N ALA A 341 -4.38 11.41 7.17
CA ALA A 341 -4.46 9.98 7.45
C ALA A 341 -4.46 9.75 8.96
N HIS A 342 -5.62 9.48 9.54
CA HIS A 342 -5.76 9.19 10.96
C HIS A 342 -5.46 7.71 11.23
N CYS A 343 -4.61 7.42 12.24
CA CYS A 343 -4.15 6.08 12.63
C CYS A 343 -4.53 5.80 14.08
N PRO A 344 -5.80 5.52 14.39
CA PRO A 344 -6.29 5.45 15.77
C PRO A 344 -5.59 4.39 16.63
N CYS A 345 -5.34 3.19 16.10
CA CYS A 345 -4.72 2.10 16.87
C CYS A 345 -3.26 2.43 17.21
N SER A 346 -2.48 2.90 16.23
CA SER A 346 -1.09 3.33 16.46
C SER A 346 -1.01 4.49 17.45
N ASN A 347 -1.86 5.52 17.29
CA ASN A 347 -1.89 6.67 18.19
C ASN A 347 -2.20 6.27 19.64
N MET A 348 -3.07 5.28 19.84
CA MET A 348 -3.37 4.74 21.18
C MET A 348 -2.20 3.93 21.72
N LYS A 349 -1.65 3.02 20.92
CA LYS A 349 -0.59 2.12 21.37
C LYS A 349 0.69 2.88 21.74
N LEU A 350 1.08 3.87 20.95
CA LEU A 350 2.25 4.71 21.21
C LEU A 350 1.99 5.83 22.22
N GLY A 351 0.74 5.95 22.72
CA GLY A 351 0.38 7.02 23.65
C GLY A 351 0.53 8.41 23.05
N SER A 352 0.42 8.55 21.72
CA SER A 352 0.58 9.82 21.00
C SER A 352 -0.44 10.88 21.42
N GLY A 353 -1.65 10.45 21.83
CA GLY A 353 -2.71 11.32 22.33
C GLY A 353 -4.07 11.05 21.67
N ARG A 354 -5.09 11.83 22.07
CA ARG A 354 -6.42 11.77 21.45
C ARG A 354 -6.47 12.65 20.21
N PHE A 355 -6.85 12.07 19.08
CA PHE A 355 -7.14 12.82 17.85
C PHE A 355 -8.30 13.80 18.09
N PRO A 356 -8.21 15.07 17.67
CA PRO A 356 -9.23 16.09 17.94
C PRO A 356 -10.40 16.01 16.95
N TYR A 357 -11.23 14.96 17.07
CA TYR A 357 -12.28 14.63 16.11
C TYR A 357 -13.24 15.80 15.82
N GLU A 358 -13.62 16.54 16.87
CA GLU A 358 -14.54 17.67 16.77
C GLU A 358 -13.96 18.76 15.85
N LEU A 359 -12.71 19.16 16.10
CA LEU A 359 -12.03 20.18 15.31
C LEU A 359 -11.77 19.72 13.88
N ALA A 360 -11.37 18.46 13.74
CA ALA A 360 -11.07 17.86 12.44
C ALA A 360 -12.32 17.82 11.53
N ILE A 361 -13.45 17.35 12.06
CA ILE A 361 -14.71 17.26 11.33
C ILE A 361 -15.24 18.66 11.01
N ASP A 362 -15.26 19.57 11.99
CA ASP A 362 -15.74 20.95 11.83
C ASP A 362 -14.91 21.75 10.82
N SER A 363 -13.63 21.41 10.66
CA SER A 363 -12.75 22.09 9.70
C SER A 363 -13.12 21.83 8.24
N GLY A 364 -13.83 20.74 7.96
CA GLY A 364 -14.12 20.26 6.60
C GLY A 364 -12.91 19.66 5.88
N CYS A 365 -11.81 19.39 6.60
CA CYS A 365 -10.64 18.73 6.06
C CYS A 365 -10.98 17.30 5.62
N ARG A 366 -10.42 16.82 4.50
CA ARG A 366 -10.58 15.43 4.11
C ARG A 366 -9.80 14.55 5.08
N ILE A 367 -10.49 13.60 5.70
CA ILE A 367 -9.89 12.63 6.61
C ILE A 367 -9.99 11.24 5.98
N THR A 368 -8.94 10.47 6.15
CA THR A 368 -8.81 9.07 5.75
C THR A 368 -8.32 8.25 6.94
N LEU A 369 -8.29 6.93 6.81
CA LEU A 369 -7.71 6.03 7.82
C LEU A 369 -6.45 5.34 7.29
N GLY A 370 -5.52 5.08 8.19
CA GLY A 370 -4.34 4.26 7.94
C GLY A 370 -4.05 3.36 9.14
N THR A 371 -3.46 2.20 8.89
CA THR A 371 -3.09 1.26 9.96
C THR A 371 -1.77 1.63 10.61
N ASP A 372 -0.97 2.48 9.95
CA ASP A 372 0.44 2.63 10.30
C ASP A 372 1.22 1.31 10.15
N GLY A 373 2.38 1.13 10.78
CA GLY A 373 3.16 -0.09 10.74
C GLY A 373 2.67 -1.15 11.73
N ALA A 374 2.85 -2.43 11.39
CA ALA A 374 2.54 -3.52 12.31
C ALA A 374 3.43 -3.56 13.55
N SER A 375 4.48 -2.76 13.62
CA SER A 375 5.30 -2.56 14.83
C SER A 375 4.67 -1.58 15.81
N SER A 376 3.93 -0.57 15.32
CA SER A 376 3.25 0.44 16.14
C SER A 376 1.77 0.15 16.38
N ASN A 377 1.18 -0.76 15.61
CA ASN A 377 -0.24 -1.15 15.69
C ASN A 377 -0.45 -2.62 16.04
N ASN A 378 0.42 -3.52 15.57
CA ASN A 378 0.33 -4.97 15.57
C ASN A 378 -0.77 -5.56 14.66
N SER A 379 -1.57 -4.75 13.95
CA SER A 379 -2.62 -5.18 13.03
C SER A 379 -2.61 -4.32 11.77
N LEU A 380 -2.95 -4.91 10.62
CA LEU A 380 -3.17 -4.19 9.36
C LEU A 380 -4.66 -4.26 8.94
N ASP A 381 -5.54 -4.48 9.90
CA ASP A 381 -6.98 -4.61 9.67
C ASP A 381 -7.68 -3.23 9.73
N MET A 382 -8.04 -2.69 8.59
CA MET A 382 -8.74 -1.40 8.45
C MET A 382 -10.10 -1.35 9.17
N ARG A 383 -10.70 -2.51 9.49
CA ARG A 383 -11.96 -2.52 10.27
C ARG A 383 -11.71 -2.14 11.72
N GLU A 384 -10.56 -2.56 12.29
CA GLU A 384 -10.16 -2.15 13.63
C GLU A 384 -9.97 -0.64 13.67
N GLU A 385 -9.31 -0.05 12.67
CA GLU A 385 -9.16 1.39 12.55
C GLU A 385 -10.51 2.12 12.52
N MET A 386 -11.46 1.64 11.69
CA MET A 386 -12.82 2.22 11.66
C MET A 386 -13.52 2.14 13.01
N LYS A 387 -13.48 0.97 13.65
CA LYS A 387 -14.14 0.74 14.94
C LYS A 387 -13.57 1.65 16.01
N PHE A 388 -12.25 1.70 16.13
CA PHE A 388 -11.60 2.52 17.15
C PHE A 388 -11.78 4.01 16.87
N ALA A 389 -11.68 4.47 15.61
CA ALA A 389 -11.99 5.85 15.26
C ALA A 389 -13.41 6.24 15.69
N ALA A 390 -14.42 5.43 15.32
CA ALA A 390 -15.81 5.70 15.66
C ALA A 390 -16.09 5.70 17.17
N LEU A 391 -15.45 4.81 17.93
CA LEU A 391 -15.62 4.73 19.39
C LEU A 391 -14.89 5.87 20.11
N LEU A 392 -13.65 6.17 19.71
CA LEU A 392 -12.86 7.26 20.30
C LEU A 392 -13.48 8.63 20.04
N ALA A 393 -14.09 8.84 18.87
CA ALA A 393 -14.82 10.07 18.57
C ALA A 393 -15.94 10.31 19.59
N LYS A 394 -16.61 9.27 20.06
CA LYS A 394 -17.76 9.33 21.00
C LYS A 394 -17.35 9.35 22.48
N LEU A 395 -16.08 9.20 22.77
CA LEU A 395 -15.57 9.04 24.15
C LEU A 395 -15.93 10.25 25.06
N GLN A 396 -16.11 11.45 24.50
CA GLN A 396 -16.46 12.64 25.26
C GLN A 396 -17.98 12.88 25.38
N GLY A 397 -18.80 11.92 24.98
CA GLY A 397 -20.25 11.93 25.25
C GLY A 397 -21.16 12.30 24.07
N ASP A 398 -20.62 12.78 22.94
CA ASP A 398 -21.43 12.96 21.73
C ASP A 398 -21.53 11.64 20.95
N THR A 399 -22.64 10.94 21.14
CA THR A 399 -22.88 9.65 20.46
C THR A 399 -23.15 9.78 18.96
N THR A 400 -23.35 11.00 18.45
CA THR A 400 -23.63 11.26 17.03
C THR A 400 -22.36 11.64 16.26
N LEU A 401 -21.28 11.97 16.95
CA LEU A 401 -20.00 12.30 16.33
C LEU A 401 -19.41 11.06 15.61
N LEU A 402 -19.03 11.22 14.37
CA LEU A 402 -18.47 10.20 13.47
C LEU A 402 -19.34 8.92 13.40
N PRO A 403 -20.49 8.95 12.72
CA PRO A 403 -21.34 7.79 12.50
C PRO A 403 -20.67 6.73 11.60
N ALA A 404 -21.21 5.51 11.60
CA ALA A 404 -20.64 4.37 10.88
C ALA A 404 -20.43 4.64 9.39
N GLU A 405 -21.36 5.29 8.72
CA GLU A 405 -21.24 5.66 7.31
C GLU A 405 -20.07 6.61 7.06
N GLU A 406 -19.87 7.58 7.92
CA GLU A 406 -18.81 8.57 7.73
C GLU A 406 -17.44 7.94 7.97
N VAL A 407 -17.25 7.14 9.03
CA VAL A 407 -15.97 6.45 9.24
C VAL A 407 -15.69 5.43 8.14
N PHE A 408 -16.72 4.81 7.56
CA PHE A 408 -16.56 3.93 6.40
C PHE A 408 -16.10 4.71 5.16
N ARG A 409 -16.59 5.94 4.96
CA ARG A 409 -16.08 6.83 3.90
C ARG A 409 -14.60 7.19 4.12
N TRP A 410 -14.19 7.42 5.37
CA TRP A 410 -12.78 7.65 5.69
C TRP A 410 -11.88 6.46 5.31
N ALA A 411 -12.41 5.26 5.47
CA ALA A 411 -11.69 4.02 5.14
C ALA A 411 -11.74 3.62 3.64
N THR A 412 -12.55 4.31 2.83
CA THR A 412 -12.82 3.90 1.43
C THR A 412 -12.69 5.08 0.45
N CYS A 413 -13.78 5.76 0.14
CA CYS A 413 -13.84 6.74 -0.95
C CYS A 413 -12.97 7.98 -0.70
N ASN A 414 -12.75 8.41 0.54
CA ASN A 414 -11.92 9.58 0.81
C ASN A 414 -10.45 9.32 0.41
N GLY A 415 -9.95 8.09 0.65
CA GLY A 415 -8.63 7.68 0.19
C GLY A 415 -8.55 7.60 -1.34
N ALA A 416 -9.54 6.98 -1.97
CA ALA A 416 -9.62 6.89 -3.43
C ALA A 416 -9.60 8.28 -4.09
N ASP A 417 -10.39 9.21 -3.54
CA ASP A 417 -10.47 10.59 -4.04
C ASP A 417 -9.15 11.35 -3.88
N PHE A 418 -8.40 11.13 -2.79
CA PHE A 418 -7.08 11.75 -2.60
C PHE A 418 -6.04 11.21 -3.58
N PHE A 419 -5.96 9.90 -3.72
CA PHE A 419 -4.98 9.26 -4.62
C PHE A 419 -5.37 9.33 -6.10
N GLY A 420 -6.52 9.96 -6.43
CA GLY A 420 -7.00 10.11 -7.80
C GLY A 420 -7.39 8.78 -8.45
N ILE A 421 -7.77 7.78 -7.65
CA ILE A 421 -8.15 6.46 -8.11
C ILE A 421 -9.67 6.41 -8.28
N ASP A 422 -10.12 6.05 -9.48
CA ASP A 422 -11.55 5.98 -9.82
C ASP A 422 -12.24 4.75 -9.20
N ALA A 423 -12.07 4.56 -7.88
CA ALA A 423 -12.57 3.46 -7.06
C ALA A 423 -13.22 3.94 -5.75
N GLY A 424 -13.30 3.07 -4.74
CA GLY A 424 -13.82 3.40 -3.40
C GLY A 424 -15.34 3.54 -3.31
N ARG A 425 -16.07 3.21 -4.39
CA ARG A 425 -17.54 3.20 -4.50
C ARG A 425 -18.00 2.09 -5.43
N ILE A 426 -19.12 1.44 -5.11
CA ILE A 426 -19.79 0.52 -6.02
C ILE A 426 -20.71 1.34 -6.92
N ALA A 427 -20.23 1.73 -8.09
CA ALA A 427 -20.98 2.54 -9.03
C ALA A 427 -20.56 2.21 -10.47
N ARG A 428 -21.50 2.31 -11.42
CA ARG A 428 -21.25 2.05 -12.84
C ARG A 428 -20.07 2.89 -13.37
N GLY A 429 -19.17 2.25 -14.08
CA GLY A 429 -17.98 2.86 -14.67
C GLY A 429 -16.80 2.99 -13.70
N LYS A 430 -16.99 2.81 -12.39
CA LYS A 430 -15.89 2.81 -11.40
C LYS A 430 -15.05 1.55 -11.49
N GLN A 431 -13.82 1.64 -11.06
CA GLN A 431 -12.92 0.48 -10.90
C GLN A 431 -13.52 -0.53 -9.92
N ALA A 432 -13.46 -1.79 -10.25
CA ALA A 432 -14.02 -2.88 -9.46
C ALA A 432 -13.08 -3.29 -8.31
N ASP A 433 -12.99 -2.41 -7.32
CA ASP A 433 -12.31 -2.63 -6.06
C ASP A 433 -13.38 -2.84 -4.98
N ALA A 434 -13.59 -4.08 -4.56
CA ALA A 434 -14.73 -4.45 -3.71
C ALA A 434 -14.40 -5.60 -2.75
N VAL A 435 -15.22 -5.70 -1.71
CA VAL A 435 -15.29 -6.87 -0.82
C VAL A 435 -16.67 -7.50 -0.91
N LEU A 436 -16.75 -8.81 -0.95
CA LEU A 436 -17.97 -9.57 -0.75
C LEU A 436 -17.99 -10.12 0.67
N LEU A 437 -19.01 -9.72 1.43
CA LEU A 437 -19.20 -10.10 2.83
C LEU A 437 -20.19 -11.23 2.95
N ASP A 438 -19.83 -12.28 3.67
CA ASP A 438 -20.72 -13.37 4.04
C ASP A 438 -21.68 -12.92 5.15
N LEU A 439 -22.93 -12.70 4.79
CA LEU A 439 -23.99 -12.27 5.73
C LEU A 439 -24.45 -13.39 6.66
N GLY A 440 -24.08 -14.65 6.39
CA GLY A 440 -24.38 -15.80 7.27
C GLY A 440 -23.50 -15.85 8.52
N GLN A 441 -22.42 -15.08 8.59
CA GLN A 441 -21.57 -15.04 9.76
C GLN A 441 -22.29 -14.48 10.98
N ALA A 442 -22.07 -15.07 12.15
CA ALA A 442 -22.72 -14.66 13.39
C ALA A 442 -22.53 -13.17 13.73
N ARG A 443 -21.38 -12.60 13.37
CA ARG A 443 -21.07 -11.18 13.58
C ARG A 443 -21.80 -10.22 12.64
N MET A 444 -22.39 -10.73 11.55
CA MET A 444 -23.23 -9.99 10.64
C MET A 444 -24.73 -10.12 10.95
N GLN A 445 -25.11 -10.94 11.95
CA GLN A 445 -26.50 -11.21 12.31
C GLN A 445 -26.88 -10.63 13.69
N PRO A 446 -28.14 -10.11 13.86
CA PRO A 446 -29.12 -9.84 12.80
C PRO A 446 -28.70 -8.68 11.89
N LEU A 447 -29.10 -8.71 10.63
CA LEU A 447 -28.78 -7.67 9.66
C LEU A 447 -29.82 -6.54 9.69
N HIS A 448 -29.72 -5.63 10.67
CA HIS A 448 -30.54 -4.42 10.69
C HIS A 448 -29.90 -3.30 9.86
N HIS A 449 -28.56 -3.19 9.90
CA HIS A 449 -27.83 -2.14 9.23
C HIS A 449 -26.42 -2.66 8.83
N LEU A 450 -26.21 -2.83 7.53
CA LEU A 450 -25.00 -3.46 6.98
C LEU A 450 -23.70 -2.75 7.42
N ILE A 451 -23.65 -1.42 7.21
CA ILE A 451 -22.43 -0.65 7.52
C ILE A 451 -22.16 -0.62 9.03
N SER A 452 -23.21 -0.51 9.85
CA SER A 452 -23.07 -0.57 11.31
C SER A 452 -22.46 -1.92 11.77
N ASN A 453 -22.97 -3.04 11.24
CA ASN A 453 -22.41 -4.36 11.55
C ASN A 453 -20.96 -4.47 11.05
N TRP A 454 -20.68 -3.95 9.85
CA TRP A 454 -19.33 -3.97 9.27
C TRP A 454 -18.32 -3.19 10.11
N VAL A 455 -18.71 -2.01 10.61
CA VAL A 455 -17.84 -1.14 11.44
C VAL A 455 -17.68 -1.69 12.86
N TYR A 456 -18.76 -2.10 13.53
CA TYR A 456 -18.73 -2.33 14.97
C TYR A 456 -18.60 -3.79 15.39
N SER A 457 -19.08 -4.75 14.58
CA SER A 457 -19.16 -6.15 15.00
C SER A 457 -18.42 -7.16 14.12
N ALA A 458 -18.27 -6.90 12.83
CA ALA A 458 -17.63 -7.83 11.90
C ALA A 458 -16.13 -8.08 12.20
N ASP A 459 -15.59 -9.16 11.66
CA ASP A 459 -14.16 -9.48 11.63
C ASP A 459 -13.76 -10.04 10.25
N THR A 460 -12.48 -10.40 10.08
CA THR A 460 -11.95 -10.92 8.82
C THR A 460 -12.62 -12.19 8.32
N SER A 461 -13.30 -12.95 9.20
CA SER A 461 -14.08 -14.16 8.82
C SER A 461 -15.30 -13.80 7.97
N CYS A 462 -15.78 -12.55 8.09
CA CYS A 462 -16.90 -12.05 7.27
C CYS A 462 -16.49 -11.76 5.82
N VAL A 463 -15.20 -11.61 5.51
CA VAL A 463 -14.70 -11.32 4.16
C VAL A 463 -14.64 -12.62 3.36
N ARG A 464 -15.49 -12.76 2.36
CA ARG A 464 -15.56 -13.95 1.50
C ARG A 464 -14.67 -13.81 0.26
N HIS A 465 -14.81 -12.68 -0.45
CA HIS A 465 -13.96 -12.37 -1.62
C HIS A 465 -13.49 -10.94 -1.56
N VAL A 466 -12.32 -10.71 -2.15
CA VAL A 466 -11.73 -9.39 -2.35
C VAL A 466 -11.41 -9.23 -3.84
N LEU A 467 -11.95 -8.19 -4.43
CA LEU A 467 -11.68 -7.83 -5.82
C LEU A 467 -10.86 -6.55 -5.84
N CYS A 468 -9.82 -6.52 -6.63
CA CYS A 468 -9.01 -5.33 -6.86
C CYS A 468 -8.71 -5.20 -8.36
N ALA A 469 -9.01 -4.06 -8.96
CA ALA A 469 -8.91 -3.86 -10.40
C ALA A 469 -9.60 -4.98 -11.20
N GLY A 470 -10.79 -5.42 -10.75
CA GLY A 470 -11.55 -6.50 -11.37
C GLY A 470 -10.96 -7.91 -11.21
N ARG A 471 -9.88 -8.07 -10.44
CA ARG A 471 -9.25 -9.37 -10.15
C ARG A 471 -9.69 -9.89 -8.81
N ILE A 472 -9.90 -11.19 -8.69
CA ILE A 472 -10.22 -11.84 -7.42
C ILE A 472 -8.91 -12.17 -6.71
N LEU A 473 -8.67 -11.53 -5.56
CA LEU A 473 -7.47 -11.73 -4.74
C LEU A 473 -7.70 -12.74 -3.60
N LYS A 474 -8.97 -12.87 -3.15
CA LYS A 474 -9.40 -13.82 -2.11
C LYS A 474 -10.72 -14.47 -2.51
#